data_dbd0df5e13537b0586ab9fd2c30331b3
#
_entry.id   dbd0df5e13537b0586ab9fd2c30331b3
#
_cell.length_a   1.000
_cell.length_b   1.000
_cell.length_c   1.000
_cell.angle_alpha   90.00
_cell.angle_beta   90.00
_cell.angle_gamma   90.00
#
_symmetry.space_group_name_H-M   'P 1'
#
loop_
_entity.id
_entity.type
_entity.pdbx_description
1 polymer ?
#
loop_
_entity_poly.entity_id
_entity_poly.type
_entity_poly.pdbx_seq_one_letter_code
_entity_poly.pdbx_strand_id
1 'polypeptide(L)'
;ESARYENFKINGYDRETTPRLDTLQNLLSFSNVYSNANVTTYSIPMMITRSTPHDLSVQNKEKTLLDAFHESGFYTAFIANQNSSYPVLSRFRNVADFTHSNPFDLHIKDFFDGEALSQLEEILSEENPKKFIMIHTLGSHFRYTSRYPKEFEKFQPVMNDTGYGDFDYNN
;
A
#
# COMPACT_ATOMS: atom_id res chain seq x y z
N GLU A 1 5.04 2.76 4.39
CA GLU A 1 6.10 3.59 5.01
C GLU A 1 6.77 2.91 6.19
N SER A 2 6.19 1.87 6.74
CA SER A 2 6.76 1.14 7.88
C SER A 2 7.28 -0.25 7.50
N ALA A 3 6.98 -0.75 6.31
CA ALA A 3 7.52 -2.00 5.79
C ALA A 3 8.94 -1.74 5.24
N ARG A 4 9.96 -2.08 6.03
CA ARG A 4 11.35 -1.84 5.71
C ARG A 4 11.96 -3.06 5.02
N TYR A 5 12.81 -2.82 4.00
CA TYR A 5 13.52 -3.86 3.26
C TYR A 5 14.22 -4.87 4.20
N GLU A 6 14.91 -4.35 5.21
CA GLU A 6 15.69 -5.16 6.15
C GLU A 6 14.84 -6.06 7.06
N ASN A 7 13.52 -5.80 7.18
CA ASN A 7 12.62 -6.58 8.02
C ASN A 7 11.93 -7.72 7.24
N PHE A 8 12.26 -7.92 5.98
CA PHE A 8 11.76 -9.03 5.17
C PHE A 8 12.69 -10.24 5.26
N LYS A 9 12.15 -11.41 5.58
CA LYS A 9 12.91 -12.67 5.64
C LYS A 9 13.65 -12.96 4.34
N ILE A 10 12.98 -12.76 3.21
CA ILE A 10 13.58 -12.93 1.86
C ILE A 10 14.84 -12.06 1.62
N ASN A 11 15.03 -11.03 2.43
CA ASN A 11 16.18 -10.13 2.36
C ASN A 11 17.25 -10.42 3.44
N GLY A 12 17.09 -11.51 4.19
CA GLY A 12 18.05 -11.96 5.20
C GLY A 12 17.69 -11.61 6.64
N TYR A 13 16.46 -11.15 6.91
CA TYR A 13 16.04 -10.94 8.29
C TYR A 13 15.91 -12.24 9.06
N ASP A 14 16.33 -12.25 10.32
CA ASP A 14 16.39 -13.48 11.14
C ASP A 14 15.00 -14.03 11.51
N ARG A 15 13.96 -13.20 11.53
CA ARG A 15 12.60 -13.59 11.88
C ARG A 15 11.79 -13.98 10.64
N GLU A 16 10.84 -14.90 10.81
CA GLU A 16 9.91 -15.36 9.78
C GLU A 16 8.80 -14.33 9.52
N THR A 17 9.14 -13.19 8.94
CA THR A 17 8.20 -12.08 8.67
C THR A 17 7.48 -12.21 7.34
N THR A 18 8.02 -12.97 6.40
CA THR A 18 7.48 -13.11 5.04
C THR A 18 7.37 -14.55 4.56
N PRO A 19 6.78 -15.48 5.37
CA PRO A 19 6.86 -16.91 5.08
C PRO A 19 6.19 -17.33 3.76
N ARG A 20 5.20 -16.58 3.28
CA ARG A 20 4.57 -16.86 1.97
C ARG A 20 5.39 -16.34 0.80
N LEU A 21 6.09 -15.21 0.97
CA LEU A 21 6.97 -14.68 -0.09
C LEU A 21 8.16 -15.60 -0.33
N ASP A 22 8.68 -16.23 0.73
CA ASP A 22 9.83 -17.15 0.65
C ASP A 22 9.54 -18.40 -0.21
N THR A 23 8.26 -18.72 -0.43
CA THR A 23 7.84 -19.86 -1.27
C THR A 23 7.66 -19.51 -2.75
N LEU A 24 7.71 -18.25 -3.12
CA LEU A 24 7.50 -17.79 -4.50
C LEU A 24 8.77 -17.97 -5.33
N GLN A 25 8.71 -18.80 -6.38
CA GLN A 25 9.86 -19.10 -7.23
C GLN A 25 10.25 -17.96 -8.17
N ASN A 26 9.30 -17.08 -8.53
CA ASN A 26 9.51 -16.00 -9.50
C ASN A 26 9.55 -14.62 -8.83
N LEU A 27 9.92 -14.56 -7.55
CA LEU A 27 10.05 -13.32 -6.81
C LEU A 27 11.41 -12.67 -7.05
N LEU A 28 11.41 -11.38 -7.36
CA LEU A 28 12.62 -10.56 -7.44
C LEU A 28 12.60 -9.53 -6.31
N SER A 29 13.65 -9.50 -5.51
CA SER A 29 13.86 -8.47 -4.50
C SER A 29 14.98 -7.52 -4.94
N PHE A 30 14.69 -6.22 -4.91
CA PHE A 30 15.64 -5.19 -5.30
C PHE A 30 16.28 -4.56 -4.07
N SER A 31 17.58 -4.67 -3.93
CA SER A 31 18.36 -4.18 -2.79
C SER A 31 18.73 -2.70 -2.86
N ASN A 32 18.56 -2.07 -4.02
CA ASN A 32 19.02 -0.69 -4.26
C ASN A 32 17.87 0.19 -4.75
N VAL A 33 16.76 0.17 -4.01
CA VAL A 33 15.57 1.01 -4.29
C VAL A 33 15.32 1.91 -3.09
N TYR A 34 15.18 3.20 -3.35
CA TYR A 34 14.97 4.22 -2.33
C TYR A 34 13.67 4.97 -2.58
N SER A 35 12.93 5.24 -1.52
CA SER A 35 11.81 6.17 -1.60
C SER A 35 12.30 7.61 -1.65
N ASN A 36 11.69 8.43 -2.49
CA ASN A 36 11.99 9.86 -2.59
C ASN A 36 11.43 10.68 -1.42
N ALA A 37 10.59 10.09 -0.58
CA ALA A 37 10.03 10.71 0.61
C ALA A 37 9.67 9.67 1.66
N ASN A 38 9.54 10.12 2.91
CA ASN A 38 9.26 9.29 4.08
C ASN A 38 7.79 9.32 4.53
N VAL A 39 6.92 10.03 3.79
CA VAL A 39 5.48 10.10 4.07
C VAL A 39 4.66 9.91 2.78
N THR A 40 3.52 9.27 2.91
CA THR A 40 2.61 8.90 1.81
C THR A 40 2.24 10.08 0.92
N THR A 41 1.96 11.24 1.52
CA THR A 41 1.53 12.46 0.81
C THR A 41 2.54 12.95 -0.23
N TYR A 42 3.82 12.67 -0.03
CA TYR A 42 4.88 13.04 -0.96
C TYR A 42 5.37 11.86 -1.79
N SER A 43 5.48 10.66 -1.19
CA SER A 43 6.05 9.51 -1.89
C SER A 43 5.14 9.01 -3.02
N ILE A 44 3.83 8.88 -2.79
CA ILE A 44 2.91 8.39 -3.83
C ILE A 44 2.89 9.30 -5.06
N PRO A 45 2.72 10.63 -4.96
CA PRO A 45 2.79 11.49 -6.14
C PRO A 45 4.08 11.30 -6.95
N MET A 46 5.22 11.17 -6.30
CA MET A 46 6.50 10.96 -6.98
C MET A 46 6.66 9.56 -7.60
N MET A 47 5.91 8.56 -7.12
CA MET A 47 5.90 7.23 -7.71
C MET A 47 5.06 7.15 -8.99
N ILE A 48 3.99 7.96 -9.07
CA ILE A 48 2.95 7.80 -10.10
C ILE A 48 2.86 8.98 -11.07
N THR A 49 3.63 10.03 -10.86
CA THR A 49 3.79 11.18 -11.76
C THR A 49 5.28 11.41 -12.02
N ARG A 50 5.61 12.45 -12.78
CA ARG A 50 6.99 12.91 -12.97
C ARG A 50 7.47 13.90 -11.90
N SER A 51 6.75 13.98 -10.79
CA SER A 51 7.15 14.85 -9.66
C SER A 51 8.48 14.40 -9.06
N THR A 52 9.22 15.37 -8.58
CA THR A 52 10.51 15.15 -7.91
C THR A 52 10.50 15.84 -6.54
N PRO A 53 11.45 15.56 -5.64
CA PRO A 53 11.59 16.31 -4.40
C PRO A 53 11.82 17.83 -4.62
N HIS A 54 12.30 18.23 -5.79
CA HIS A 54 12.55 19.63 -6.14
C HIS A 54 11.36 20.32 -6.82
N ASP A 55 10.42 19.54 -7.41
CA ASP A 55 9.21 20.07 -8.02
C ASP A 55 8.02 19.14 -7.82
N LEU A 56 7.25 19.44 -6.80
CA LEU A 56 6.00 18.76 -6.49
C LEU A 56 4.80 19.34 -7.27
N SER A 57 4.94 20.50 -7.93
CA SER A 57 3.81 21.13 -8.64
C SER A 57 3.31 20.29 -9.81
N VAL A 58 4.17 19.45 -10.36
CA VAL A 58 3.90 18.51 -11.46
C VAL A 58 2.74 17.56 -11.14
N GLN A 59 2.63 17.09 -9.89
CA GLN A 59 1.56 16.17 -9.45
C GLN A 59 0.14 16.69 -9.71
N ASN A 60 -0.03 18.02 -9.73
CA ASN A 60 -1.33 18.65 -9.92
C ASN A 60 -1.62 19.02 -11.38
N LYS A 61 -0.64 18.93 -12.26
CA LYS A 61 -0.71 19.42 -13.65
C LYS A 61 -0.67 18.30 -14.66
N GLU A 62 -0.03 17.19 -14.33
CA GLU A 62 0.21 16.10 -15.25
C GLU A 62 -0.70 14.90 -14.99
N LYS A 63 -0.81 14.06 -16.00
CA LYS A 63 -1.45 12.76 -15.89
C LYS A 63 -0.62 11.83 -15.03
N THR A 64 -1.30 10.97 -14.32
CA THR A 64 -0.67 9.93 -13.49
C THR A 64 -0.40 8.67 -14.32
N LEU A 65 0.32 7.73 -13.74
CA LEU A 65 0.52 6.42 -14.32
C LEU A 65 -0.82 5.70 -14.58
N LEU A 66 -1.81 5.88 -13.70
CA LEU A 66 -3.15 5.31 -13.87
C LEU A 66 -3.86 5.92 -15.09
N ASP A 67 -3.78 7.24 -15.27
CA ASP A 67 -4.30 7.92 -16.46
C ASP A 67 -3.70 7.33 -17.74
N ALA A 68 -2.38 7.10 -17.74
CA ALA A 68 -1.67 6.57 -18.91
C ALA A 68 -2.12 5.14 -19.28
N PHE A 69 -2.33 4.27 -18.30
CA PHE A 69 -2.84 2.93 -18.53
C PHE A 69 -4.29 2.95 -19.01
N HIS A 70 -5.14 3.78 -18.39
CA HIS A 70 -6.52 3.95 -18.81
C HIS A 70 -6.62 4.38 -20.30
N GLU A 71 -5.87 5.41 -20.68
CA GLU A 71 -5.82 5.90 -22.08
C GLU A 71 -5.23 4.88 -23.06
N SER A 72 -4.44 3.94 -22.57
CA SER A 72 -3.88 2.84 -23.36
C SER A 72 -4.84 1.65 -23.49
N GLY A 73 -6.08 1.77 -23.03
CA GLY A 73 -7.13 0.75 -23.14
C GLY A 73 -7.03 -0.39 -22.13
N PHE A 74 -6.34 -0.16 -21.00
CA PHE A 74 -6.40 -1.08 -19.88
C PHE A 74 -7.67 -0.83 -19.05
N TYR A 75 -8.28 -1.90 -18.55
CA TYR A 75 -9.20 -1.79 -17.44
C TYR A 75 -8.41 -1.37 -16.19
N THR A 76 -8.76 -0.25 -15.61
CA THR A 76 -8.01 0.35 -14.51
C THR A 76 -8.76 0.26 -13.20
N ALA A 77 -8.09 -0.13 -12.14
CA ALA A 77 -8.68 -0.23 -10.82
C ALA A 77 -7.84 0.43 -9.73
N PHE A 78 -8.51 1.07 -8.80
CA PHE A 78 -7.91 1.63 -7.60
C PHE A 78 -8.64 1.11 -6.35
N ILE A 79 -7.93 0.33 -5.55
CA ILE A 79 -8.40 -0.20 -4.26
C ILE A 79 -7.58 0.45 -3.16
N ALA A 80 -8.23 1.10 -2.19
CA ALA A 80 -7.57 1.68 -1.04
C ALA A 80 -8.19 1.20 0.28
N ASN A 81 -7.35 0.63 1.14
CA ASN A 81 -7.77 0.25 2.50
C ASN A 81 -7.65 1.44 3.48
N GLN A 82 -7.73 2.65 2.97
CA GLN A 82 -7.74 3.88 3.75
C GLN A 82 -8.42 5.00 2.98
N ASN A 83 -8.76 6.06 3.68
CA ASN A 83 -9.38 7.22 3.05
C ASN A 83 -8.41 7.86 2.04
N SER A 84 -8.82 7.90 0.78
CA SER A 84 -8.10 8.53 -0.31
C SER A 84 -8.44 10.02 -0.45
N SER A 85 -8.61 10.75 0.68
CA SER A 85 -8.92 12.19 0.67
C SER A 85 -7.77 13.07 0.19
N TYR A 86 -6.56 12.54 0.07
CA TYR A 86 -5.44 13.27 -0.54
C TYR A 86 -5.75 13.61 -2.00
N PRO A 87 -5.48 14.86 -2.44
CA PRO A 87 -5.86 15.34 -3.77
C PRO A 87 -5.38 14.44 -4.91
N VAL A 88 -4.17 13.91 -4.82
CA VAL A 88 -3.63 13.01 -5.86
C VAL A 88 -4.36 11.67 -5.90
N LEU A 89 -4.76 11.13 -4.74
CA LEU A 89 -5.49 9.87 -4.67
C LEU A 89 -6.97 10.03 -5.07
N SER A 90 -7.56 11.22 -4.82
CA SER A 90 -8.92 11.51 -5.25
C SER A 90 -9.05 11.54 -6.78
N ARG A 91 -7.98 11.85 -7.52
CA ARG A 91 -7.97 11.78 -8.98
C ARG A 91 -8.19 10.36 -9.48
N PHE A 92 -7.64 9.35 -8.81
CA PHE A 92 -7.81 7.96 -9.22
C PHE A 92 -9.28 7.53 -9.23
N ARG A 93 -10.08 8.03 -8.28
CA ARG A 93 -11.53 7.78 -8.25
C ARG A 93 -12.27 8.28 -9.49
N ASN A 94 -11.74 9.32 -10.14
CA ASN A 94 -12.38 9.94 -11.29
C ASN A 94 -11.91 9.35 -12.61
N VAL A 95 -10.83 8.59 -12.62
CA VAL A 95 -10.18 8.06 -13.82
C VAL A 95 -10.30 6.55 -13.91
N ALA A 96 -10.20 5.84 -12.79
CA ALA A 96 -10.27 4.38 -12.78
C ALA A 96 -11.69 3.87 -13.12
N ASP A 97 -11.76 2.77 -13.88
CA ASP A 97 -13.01 2.06 -14.21
C ASP A 97 -13.64 1.45 -12.96
N PHE A 98 -12.81 1.01 -12.02
CA PHE A 98 -13.24 0.49 -10.71
C PHE A 98 -12.53 1.24 -9.58
N THR A 99 -13.30 1.64 -8.57
CA THR A 99 -12.72 2.23 -7.34
C THR A 99 -13.38 1.70 -6.09
N HIS A 100 -12.56 1.35 -5.12
CA HIS A 100 -13.00 1.04 -3.77
C HIS A 100 -12.09 1.73 -2.76
N SER A 101 -12.68 2.34 -1.72
CA SER A 101 -11.90 2.89 -0.61
C SER A 101 -12.66 2.78 0.69
N ASN A 102 -12.02 2.24 1.71
CA ASN A 102 -12.56 2.24 3.05
C ASN A 102 -12.46 3.64 3.66
N PRO A 103 -13.48 4.08 4.43
CA PRO A 103 -13.39 5.32 5.16
C PRO A 103 -12.25 5.21 6.18
N PHE A 104 -11.34 6.18 6.16
CA PHE A 104 -10.31 6.25 7.19
C PHE A 104 -10.95 6.82 8.47
N ASP A 105 -11.21 5.94 9.42
CA ASP A 105 -11.55 6.32 10.78
C ASP A 105 -10.50 5.75 11.73
N LEU A 106 -9.80 6.62 12.42
CA LEU A 106 -8.80 6.23 13.44
C LEU A 106 -9.41 5.42 14.59
N HIS A 107 -10.72 5.47 14.74
CA HIS A 107 -11.47 4.78 15.80
C HIS A 107 -12.02 3.43 15.34
N ILE A 108 -12.12 3.17 14.04
CA ILE A 108 -12.51 1.86 13.51
C ILE A 108 -11.28 0.96 13.52
N LYS A 109 -11.32 -0.07 14.37
CA LYS A 109 -10.16 -0.94 14.65
C LYS A 109 -9.87 -1.99 13.58
N ASP A 110 -10.79 -2.31 12.68
CA ASP A 110 -10.84 -3.63 12.04
C ASP A 110 -10.86 -3.59 10.50
N PHE A 111 -10.21 -2.64 9.85
CA PHE A 111 -9.96 -2.71 8.41
C PHE A 111 -8.60 -3.36 8.15
N PHE A 112 -8.63 -4.64 7.80
CA PHE A 112 -7.44 -5.37 7.41
C PHE A 112 -7.23 -5.35 5.89
N ASP A 113 -5.98 -5.37 5.45
CA ASP A 113 -5.66 -5.35 4.02
C ASP A 113 -6.20 -6.55 3.25
N GLY A 114 -6.49 -7.65 3.94
CA GLY A 114 -7.14 -8.83 3.36
C GLY A 114 -8.54 -8.57 2.81
N GLU A 115 -9.21 -7.50 3.25
CA GLU A 115 -10.53 -7.12 2.71
C GLU A 115 -10.46 -6.71 1.23
N ALA A 116 -9.30 -6.22 0.77
CA ALA A 116 -9.08 -5.89 -0.63
C ALA A 116 -9.16 -7.11 -1.58
N LEU A 117 -9.09 -8.34 -1.06
CA LEU A 117 -9.10 -9.55 -1.87
C LEU A 117 -10.42 -9.76 -2.62
N SER A 118 -11.55 -9.44 -2.00
CA SER A 118 -12.86 -9.57 -2.66
C SER A 118 -13.00 -8.62 -3.84
N GLN A 119 -12.54 -7.38 -3.71
CA GLN A 119 -12.50 -6.42 -4.80
C GLN A 119 -11.52 -6.83 -5.90
N LEU A 120 -10.39 -7.39 -5.51
CA LEU A 120 -9.41 -7.90 -6.48
C LEU A 120 -9.99 -9.07 -7.29
N GLU A 121 -10.70 -9.99 -6.66
CA GLU A 121 -11.38 -11.11 -7.35
C GLU A 121 -12.43 -10.60 -8.35
N GLU A 122 -13.23 -9.59 -7.98
CA GLU A 122 -14.18 -8.94 -8.86
C GLU A 122 -13.48 -8.36 -10.10
N ILE A 123 -12.42 -7.57 -9.89
CA ILE A 123 -11.65 -6.97 -10.98
C ILE A 123 -11.01 -8.03 -11.88
N LEU A 124 -10.49 -9.10 -11.31
CA LEU A 124 -9.88 -10.18 -12.09
C LEU A 124 -10.88 -10.96 -12.94
N SER A 125 -12.17 -10.95 -12.57
CA SER A 125 -13.26 -11.58 -13.33
C SER A 125 -13.71 -10.76 -14.55
N GLU A 126 -13.32 -9.50 -14.65
CA GLU A 126 -13.63 -8.65 -15.81
C GLU A 126 -13.05 -9.20 -17.10
N GLU A 127 -13.80 -9.07 -18.21
CA GLU A 127 -13.42 -9.65 -19.49
C GLU A 127 -12.19 -9.01 -20.15
N ASN A 128 -11.89 -7.73 -19.82
CA ASN A 128 -10.73 -7.05 -20.40
C ASN A 128 -9.41 -7.76 -20.01
N PRO A 129 -8.65 -8.27 -21.00
CA PRO A 129 -7.41 -9.02 -20.72
C PRO A 129 -6.27 -8.14 -20.21
N LYS A 130 -6.36 -6.83 -20.40
CA LYS A 130 -5.36 -5.86 -19.95
C LYS A 130 -5.87 -5.15 -18.71
N LYS A 131 -5.25 -5.39 -17.58
CA LYS A 131 -5.64 -4.76 -16.32
C LYS A 131 -4.45 -4.02 -15.71
N PHE A 132 -4.70 -2.84 -15.18
CA PHE A 132 -3.78 -2.11 -14.32
C PHE A 132 -4.47 -1.89 -12.97
N ILE A 133 -3.97 -2.53 -11.94
CA ILE A 133 -4.58 -2.55 -10.62
C ILE A 133 -3.62 -1.89 -9.64
N MET A 134 -4.07 -0.84 -8.99
CA MET A 134 -3.34 -0.16 -7.93
C MET A 134 -4.02 -0.46 -6.59
N ILE A 135 -3.27 -1.09 -5.69
CA ILE A 135 -3.75 -1.40 -4.34
C ILE A 135 -2.95 -0.57 -3.34
N HIS A 136 -3.65 0.27 -2.59
CA HIS A 136 -3.07 1.09 -1.54
C HIS A 136 -3.49 0.55 -0.18
N THR A 137 -2.64 -0.25 0.40
CA THR A 137 -2.87 -0.90 1.70
C THR A 137 -2.68 0.09 2.85
N LEU A 138 -3.26 -0.21 3.99
CA LEU A 138 -2.92 0.44 5.25
C LEU A 138 -1.65 -0.19 5.85
N GLY A 139 -1.49 -1.50 5.64
CA GLY A 139 -0.26 -2.25 5.88
C GLY A 139 0.34 -2.04 7.27
N SER A 140 1.63 -1.82 7.29
CA SER A 140 2.42 -1.60 8.51
C SER A 140 2.36 -0.15 9.00
N HIS A 141 1.20 0.51 8.92
CA HIS A 141 1.04 1.86 9.44
C HIS A 141 1.04 1.86 10.97
N PHE A 142 1.51 2.95 11.57
CA PHE A 142 1.42 3.24 13.00
C PHE A 142 0.13 2.72 13.66
N ARG A 143 0.22 2.25 14.90
CA ARG A 143 -0.71 1.36 15.63
C ARG A 143 -0.70 -0.06 15.06
N TYR A 144 0.48 -0.64 14.97
CA TYR A 144 0.76 -1.92 14.32
C TYR A 144 -0.15 -3.06 14.80
N THR A 145 -0.44 -3.14 16.10
CA THR A 145 -1.29 -4.19 16.69
C THR A 145 -2.75 -4.19 16.20
N SER A 146 -3.20 -3.09 15.58
CA SER A 146 -4.54 -2.98 14.99
C SER A 146 -4.54 -3.17 13.46
N ARG A 147 -3.43 -3.64 12.87
CA ARG A 147 -3.29 -3.78 11.41
C ARG A 147 -3.37 -5.21 10.91
N TYR A 148 -3.47 -6.16 11.80
CA TYR A 148 -3.58 -7.58 11.48
C TYR A 148 -4.54 -8.30 12.43
N PRO A 149 -5.22 -9.36 11.97
CA PRO A 149 -6.01 -10.22 12.83
C PRO A 149 -5.13 -10.90 13.90
N LYS A 150 -5.68 -11.15 15.08
CA LYS A 150 -4.94 -11.64 16.25
C LYS A 150 -4.18 -12.96 15.99
N GLU A 151 -4.67 -13.80 15.11
CA GLU A 151 -4.01 -15.06 14.72
C GLU A 151 -2.65 -14.85 14.00
N PHE A 152 -2.39 -13.63 13.50
CA PHE A 152 -1.11 -13.28 12.89
C PHE A 152 -0.12 -12.66 13.87
N GLU A 153 -0.49 -12.46 15.12
CA GLU A 153 0.41 -11.96 16.17
C GLU A 153 1.39 -13.05 16.61
N LYS A 154 2.53 -13.12 15.96
CA LYS A 154 3.55 -14.17 16.20
C LYS A 154 4.71 -13.69 17.06
N PHE A 155 5.01 -12.42 17.08
CA PHE A 155 6.17 -11.86 17.76
C PHE A 155 5.77 -11.10 19.02
N GLN A 156 6.61 -11.20 20.05
CA GLN A 156 6.41 -10.56 21.33
C GLN A 156 7.70 -9.83 21.76
N PRO A 157 7.60 -8.73 22.52
CA PRO A 157 6.36 -8.09 23.00
C PRO A 157 5.67 -7.29 21.91
N VAL A 158 4.34 -7.16 22.02
CA VAL A 158 3.58 -6.23 21.18
C VAL A 158 3.36 -4.91 21.93
N MET A 159 3.19 -3.83 21.17
CA MET A 159 2.90 -2.53 21.74
C MET A 159 1.53 -2.56 22.43
N ASN A 160 1.47 -2.12 23.69
CA ASN A 160 0.22 -2.03 24.43
C ASN A 160 -0.71 -0.94 23.85
N ASP A 161 -2.01 -1.19 23.84
CA ASP A 161 -3.05 -0.26 23.40
C ASP A 161 -3.08 1.07 24.18
N THR A 162 -2.43 1.15 25.33
CA THR A 162 -2.34 2.35 26.17
C THR A 162 -1.35 3.40 25.66
N GLY A 163 -0.67 3.14 24.54
CA GLY A 163 0.07 4.09 23.72
C GLY A 163 1.16 4.89 24.44
N TYR A 164 2.20 5.33 23.79
CA TYR A 164 3.29 6.20 24.26
C TYR A 164 4.21 5.64 25.35
N GLY A 165 4.24 4.34 25.57
CA GLY A 165 5.31 3.68 26.27
C GLY A 165 6.27 3.06 25.27
N ASP A 166 7.54 3.06 25.60
CA ASP A 166 8.71 2.60 24.86
C ASP A 166 8.44 1.93 23.52
N PHE A 167 8.80 2.61 22.44
CA PHE A 167 8.68 2.10 21.08
C PHE A 167 9.56 0.85 20.94
N ASP A 168 8.96 -0.30 21.06
CA ASP A 168 9.63 -1.53 20.67
C ASP A 168 9.46 -1.70 19.16
N TYR A 169 10.47 -1.26 18.40
CA TYR A 169 10.51 -1.33 16.93
C TYR A 169 10.73 -2.75 16.40
N ASN A 170 10.60 -3.77 17.27
CA ASN A 170 10.97 -5.13 16.93
C ASN A 170 9.79 -6.01 16.42
N ASN A 171 8.65 -5.43 16.13
CA ASN A 171 7.52 -6.17 15.56
C ASN A 171 7.26 -5.78 14.12
#